data_1352fe26c995e31b1352b5b57b6074aa
#
_entry.id   1352fe26c995e31b1352b5b57b6074aa
#
_cell.length_a   1.000
_cell.length_b   1.000
_cell.length_c   1.000
_cell.angle_alpha   90.00
_cell.angle_beta   90.00
_cell.angle_gamma   90.00
#
_symmetry.space_group_name_H-M   'P 1'
#
loop_
_entity.id
_entity.type
_entity.pdbx_description
1 polymer ?
#
loop_
_entity_poly.entity_id
_entity_poly.type
_entity_poly.pdbx_seq_one_letter_code
_entity_poly.pdbx_strand_id
1 'polypeptide(L)'
;GTFAVTGVSNTSANNAVAYMVVAGGAGGGGASRGGGGGAGGFREGRNNPITPYTASPLVTTGSTVTAQSYPITVGAGGANGTNAADGGQGSASIFSSITSAGGGQGRGNPGVAGGSGGSGGGGAGEGGTAQGTNGGAARVAPNQAGGGGGGATVAGQDGQNPYTGGAGGAGATSSINGTPTARAGGGG
;
A
#
# COMPACT_ATOMS: atom_id res chain seq x y z
N GLY A 1 3.07 10.21 -16.46
CA GLY A 1 4.26 9.83 -17.27
C GLY A 1 3.93 8.75 -18.28
N THR A 2 4.95 8.31 -19.04
CA THR A 2 4.78 7.32 -20.09
C THR A 2 5.99 6.40 -20.12
N PHE A 3 5.77 5.10 -20.27
CA PHE A 3 6.80 4.11 -20.60
C PHE A 3 6.65 3.75 -22.08
N ALA A 4 7.61 4.13 -22.92
CA ALA A 4 7.57 3.88 -24.35
C ALA A 4 8.39 2.64 -24.70
N VAL A 5 7.76 1.68 -25.36
CA VAL A 5 8.42 0.52 -25.97
C VAL A 5 8.53 0.77 -27.48
N THR A 6 9.74 0.98 -27.98
CA THR A 6 10.00 1.34 -29.37
C THR A 6 10.23 0.11 -30.27
N GLY A 7 10.47 -1.05 -29.68
CA GLY A 7 10.64 -2.31 -30.41
C GLY A 7 10.51 -3.50 -29.48
N VAL A 8 10.14 -4.63 -30.03
CA VAL A 8 9.97 -5.90 -29.32
C VAL A 8 10.75 -7.02 -30.02
N SER A 9 11.08 -8.07 -29.28
CA SER A 9 11.73 -9.27 -29.83
C SER A 9 10.74 -10.08 -30.68
N ASN A 10 11.27 -10.78 -31.70
CA ASN A 10 10.51 -11.77 -32.46
C ASN A 10 10.14 -13.01 -31.60
N THR A 11 10.81 -13.19 -30.45
CA THR A 11 10.48 -14.23 -29.47
C THR A 11 9.58 -13.63 -28.41
N SER A 12 8.32 -14.01 -28.41
CA SER A 12 7.30 -13.43 -27.51
C SER A 12 7.65 -13.55 -26.03
N ALA A 13 8.33 -14.62 -25.60
CA ALA A 13 8.78 -14.81 -24.23
C ALA A 13 9.76 -13.71 -23.74
N ASN A 14 10.44 -13.02 -24.65
CA ASN A 14 11.36 -11.93 -24.33
C ASN A 14 10.66 -10.55 -24.24
N ASN A 15 9.36 -10.49 -24.51
CA ASN A 15 8.58 -9.25 -24.54
C ASN A 15 7.81 -9.03 -23.23
N ALA A 16 8.43 -9.40 -22.12
CA ALA A 16 7.84 -9.19 -20.80
C ALA A 16 8.72 -8.25 -19.96
N VAL A 17 8.09 -7.38 -19.22
CA VAL A 17 8.75 -6.47 -18.28
C VAL A 17 8.40 -6.83 -16.83
N ALA A 18 9.40 -6.76 -15.98
CA ALA A 18 9.18 -6.76 -14.55
C ALA A 18 8.68 -5.36 -14.14
N TYR A 19 7.75 -5.31 -13.21
CA TYR A 19 7.19 -4.04 -12.72
C TYR A 19 7.00 -4.06 -11.20
N MET A 20 6.97 -2.87 -10.62
CA MET A 20 6.48 -2.64 -9.28
C MET A 20 5.60 -1.38 -9.31
N VAL A 21 4.37 -1.50 -8.84
CA VAL A 21 3.40 -0.40 -8.73
C VAL A 21 2.98 -0.27 -7.29
N VAL A 22 3.41 0.81 -6.64
CA VAL A 22 3.04 1.14 -5.26
C VAL A 22 2.23 2.42 -5.28
N ALA A 23 1.04 2.39 -4.69
CA ALA A 23 0.16 3.56 -4.61
C ALA A 23 0.53 4.48 -3.44
N GLY A 24 -0.07 5.67 -3.39
CA GLY A 24 0.06 6.60 -2.29
C GLY A 24 -0.49 6.00 -0.99
N GLY A 25 0.26 6.09 0.11
CA GLY A 25 -0.22 5.75 1.45
C GLY A 25 -1.21 6.80 1.95
N ALA A 26 -2.04 6.46 2.91
CA ALA A 26 -2.99 7.37 3.51
C ALA A 26 -2.40 8.12 4.70
N GLY A 27 -3.02 9.24 5.08
CA GLY A 27 -2.76 9.98 6.29
C GLY A 27 -3.36 9.31 7.53
N GLY A 28 -2.72 9.46 8.68
CA GLY A 28 -3.26 9.09 9.97
C GLY A 28 -4.31 10.09 10.45
N GLY A 29 -5.16 9.68 11.39
CA GLY A 29 -6.15 10.52 12.04
C GLY A 29 -5.54 11.58 12.96
N GLY A 30 -6.16 12.75 13.04
CA GLY A 30 -5.66 13.96 13.69
C GLY A 30 -5.91 14.08 15.18
N ALA A 31 -6.33 13.03 15.88
CA ALA A 31 -6.56 13.05 17.32
C ALA A 31 -5.38 12.41 18.10
N SER A 32 -5.29 12.71 19.38
CA SER A 32 -4.32 12.05 20.29
C SER A 32 -4.48 10.53 20.37
N ARG A 33 -5.56 10.00 19.82
CA ARG A 33 -5.92 8.57 19.77
C ARG A 33 -6.35 8.17 18.36
N GLY A 34 -5.89 8.92 17.35
CA GLY A 34 -6.17 8.65 15.96
C GLY A 34 -5.54 7.34 15.50
N GLY A 35 -6.16 6.72 14.51
CA GLY A 35 -5.63 5.52 13.87
C GLY A 35 -4.55 5.85 12.83
N GLY A 36 -3.61 4.95 12.62
CA GLY A 36 -2.58 5.05 11.59
C GLY A 36 -3.15 4.95 10.17
N GLY A 37 -2.56 5.64 9.21
CA GLY A 37 -2.94 5.50 7.79
C GLY A 37 -2.48 4.16 7.21
N GLY A 38 -3.31 3.55 6.37
CA GLY A 38 -2.98 2.35 5.61
C GLY A 38 -1.97 2.61 4.50
N ALA A 39 -1.15 1.64 4.18
CA ALA A 39 -0.23 1.70 3.06
C ALA A 39 -0.98 1.75 1.72
N GLY A 40 -0.38 2.37 0.72
CA GLY A 40 -0.81 2.18 -0.66
C GLY A 40 -0.66 0.72 -1.09
N GLY A 41 -1.54 0.27 -1.98
CA GLY A 41 -1.51 -1.06 -2.54
C GLY A 41 -0.17 -1.35 -3.19
N PHE A 42 0.30 -2.59 -3.06
CA PHE A 42 1.57 -3.07 -3.59
C PHE A 42 1.30 -4.13 -4.67
N ARG A 43 1.84 -3.95 -5.85
CA ARG A 43 1.83 -4.95 -6.93
C ARG A 43 3.22 -5.09 -7.52
N GLU A 44 3.66 -6.31 -7.67
CA GLU A 44 4.92 -6.66 -8.31
C GLU A 44 4.69 -7.80 -9.30
N GLY A 45 5.30 -7.70 -10.47
CA GLY A 45 5.29 -8.76 -11.45
C GLY A 45 6.68 -9.03 -12.00
N ARG A 46 7.01 -10.33 -12.19
CA ARG A 46 8.28 -10.77 -12.74
C ARG A 46 8.08 -12.00 -13.62
N ASN A 47 8.74 -12.03 -14.76
CA ASN A 47 8.87 -13.24 -15.57
C ASN A 47 10.30 -13.77 -15.52
N ASN A 48 10.47 -15.09 -15.46
CA ASN A 48 11.74 -15.73 -15.80
C ASN A 48 11.83 -15.87 -17.35
N PRO A 49 12.98 -15.64 -17.98
CA PRO A 49 14.33 -15.53 -17.39
C PRO A 49 14.85 -14.07 -17.23
N ILE A 50 13.98 -13.09 -17.02
CA ILE A 50 14.41 -11.72 -16.72
C ILE A 50 15.37 -11.72 -15.53
N THR A 51 16.37 -10.84 -15.53
CA THR A 51 17.46 -10.74 -14.56
C THR A 51 17.00 -11.14 -13.16
N PRO A 52 17.62 -12.15 -12.55
CA PRO A 52 17.19 -12.64 -11.24
C PRO A 52 17.41 -11.57 -10.18
N TYR A 53 16.34 -11.17 -9.51
CA TYR A 53 16.38 -10.37 -8.30
C TYR A 53 15.49 -11.04 -7.23
N THR A 54 15.70 -10.72 -5.98
CA THR A 54 14.83 -11.22 -4.91
C THR A 54 13.51 -10.45 -4.94
N ALA A 55 12.48 -11.08 -5.48
CA ALA A 55 11.14 -10.52 -5.52
C ALA A 55 10.46 -10.60 -4.16
N SER A 56 9.43 -9.77 -3.97
CA SER A 56 8.59 -9.84 -2.76
C SER A 56 7.76 -11.13 -2.73
N PRO A 57 7.23 -11.52 -1.55
CA PRO A 57 6.31 -12.66 -1.46
C PRO A 57 4.97 -12.43 -2.20
N LEU A 58 4.69 -11.20 -2.64
CA LEU A 58 3.49 -10.82 -3.37
C LEU A 58 3.69 -10.79 -4.90
N VAL A 59 4.83 -11.28 -5.39
CA VAL A 59 5.15 -11.26 -6.81
C VAL A 59 4.18 -12.13 -7.63
N THR A 60 3.76 -11.58 -8.77
CA THR A 60 2.96 -12.25 -9.79
C THR A 60 3.73 -12.33 -11.12
N THR A 61 3.08 -12.73 -12.21
CA THR A 61 3.65 -12.70 -13.54
C THR A 61 3.89 -11.26 -14.01
N GLY A 62 5.01 -11.02 -14.69
CA GLY A 62 5.32 -9.75 -15.31
C GLY A 62 4.34 -9.39 -16.46
N SER A 63 4.44 -8.19 -16.96
CA SER A 63 3.56 -7.69 -18.02
C SER A 63 4.18 -7.93 -19.39
N THR A 64 3.44 -8.56 -20.30
CA THR A 64 3.84 -8.64 -21.72
C THR A 64 3.62 -7.27 -22.35
N VAL A 65 4.60 -6.82 -23.13
CA VAL A 65 4.57 -5.52 -23.81
C VAL A 65 4.67 -5.68 -25.32
N THR A 66 4.11 -4.71 -26.03
CA THR A 66 4.22 -4.52 -27.48
C THR A 66 4.84 -3.16 -27.77
N ALA A 67 5.22 -2.88 -29.01
CA ALA A 67 5.79 -1.59 -29.40
C ALA A 67 4.69 -0.50 -29.36
N GLN A 68 4.54 0.14 -28.20
CA GLN A 68 3.59 1.24 -27.94
C GLN A 68 3.97 2.01 -26.67
N SER A 69 3.24 3.07 -26.39
CA SER A 69 3.36 3.84 -25.16
C SER A 69 2.37 3.34 -24.11
N TYR A 70 2.88 3.15 -22.89
CA TYR A 70 2.10 2.73 -21.72
C TYR A 70 1.97 3.89 -20.73
N PRO A 71 0.76 4.35 -20.40
CA PRO A 71 0.60 5.45 -19.46
C PRO A 71 1.03 5.03 -18.05
N ILE A 72 1.63 5.98 -17.33
CA ILE A 72 2.02 5.84 -15.92
C ILE A 72 1.42 6.98 -15.13
N THR A 73 0.75 6.64 -14.04
CA THR A 73 0.28 7.59 -13.02
C THR A 73 0.90 7.21 -11.69
N VAL A 74 1.45 8.19 -10.97
CA VAL A 74 1.94 8.01 -9.60
C VAL A 74 0.97 8.71 -8.66
N GLY A 75 0.34 7.95 -7.78
CA GLY A 75 -0.62 8.45 -6.80
C GLY A 75 0.06 9.24 -5.68
N ALA A 76 -0.57 10.32 -5.26
CA ALA A 76 -0.13 11.10 -4.10
C ALA A 76 -0.51 10.43 -2.78
N GLY A 77 0.28 10.69 -1.73
CA GLY A 77 -0.10 10.34 -0.36
C GLY A 77 -1.27 11.19 0.15
N GLY A 78 -2.04 10.63 1.05
CA GLY A 78 -3.11 11.36 1.76
C GLY A 78 -2.53 12.27 2.84
N ALA A 79 -3.16 13.42 3.05
CA ALA A 79 -2.78 14.35 4.12
C ALA A 79 -3.14 13.78 5.50
N ASN A 80 -2.36 14.11 6.53
CA ASN A 80 -2.72 13.77 7.90
C ASN A 80 -3.97 14.56 8.35
N GLY A 81 -4.81 13.94 9.14
CA GLY A 81 -5.91 14.62 9.81
C GLY A 81 -5.39 15.62 10.84
N THR A 82 -6.20 16.64 11.14
CA THR A 82 -5.94 17.63 12.20
C THR A 82 -7.21 17.81 13.04
N ASN A 83 -7.08 18.21 14.30
CA ASN A 83 -8.23 18.52 15.16
C ASN A 83 -9.33 17.43 15.19
N ALA A 84 -8.93 16.19 15.42
CA ALA A 84 -9.80 15.01 15.44
C ALA A 84 -10.46 14.66 14.08
N ALA A 85 -10.02 15.26 12.99
CA ALA A 85 -10.42 14.86 11.65
C ALA A 85 -9.74 13.55 11.22
N ASP A 86 -10.39 12.84 10.32
CA ASP A 86 -9.79 11.67 9.65
C ASP A 86 -8.59 12.08 8.78
N GLY A 87 -7.68 11.17 8.55
CA GLY A 87 -6.65 11.34 7.53
C GLY A 87 -7.24 11.36 6.12
N GLY A 88 -6.47 11.85 5.16
CA GLY A 88 -6.80 11.75 3.74
C GLY A 88 -6.49 10.35 3.20
N GLN A 89 -7.31 9.87 2.27
CA GLN A 89 -7.03 8.63 1.55
C GLN A 89 -5.86 8.83 0.58
N GLY A 90 -5.04 7.81 0.37
CA GLY A 90 -4.02 7.81 -0.68
C GLY A 90 -4.64 7.72 -2.07
N SER A 91 -3.90 8.14 -3.09
CA SER A 91 -4.32 8.06 -4.50
C SER A 91 -3.73 6.82 -5.17
N ALA A 92 -4.45 6.29 -6.18
CA ALA A 92 -4.01 5.14 -6.94
C ALA A 92 -2.77 5.44 -7.79
N SER A 93 -1.87 4.44 -7.93
CA SER A 93 -0.82 4.41 -8.94
C SER A 93 -1.18 3.42 -10.03
N ILE A 94 -0.87 3.77 -11.28
CA ILE A 94 -1.26 2.99 -12.45
C ILE A 94 -0.07 2.81 -13.40
N PHE A 95 0.16 1.59 -13.84
CA PHE A 95 1.00 1.26 -14.98
C PHE A 95 0.15 0.51 -16.01
N SER A 96 -0.16 1.15 -17.12
CA SER A 96 -1.07 0.61 -18.16
C SER A 96 -2.43 0.24 -17.56
N SER A 97 -2.78 -1.05 -17.55
CA SER A 97 -4.00 -1.60 -16.92
C SER A 97 -3.81 -2.05 -15.47
N ILE A 98 -2.59 -2.00 -14.95
CA ILE A 98 -2.25 -2.45 -13.60
C ILE A 98 -2.46 -1.29 -12.62
N THR A 99 -3.48 -1.39 -11.79
CA THR A 99 -3.81 -0.35 -10.80
C THR A 99 -3.54 -0.85 -9.38
N SER A 100 -2.75 -0.10 -8.62
CA SER A 100 -2.63 -0.22 -7.17
C SER A 100 -3.50 0.83 -6.51
N ALA A 101 -4.38 0.44 -5.61
CA ALA A 101 -5.30 1.35 -4.92
C ALA A 101 -4.57 2.15 -3.84
N GLY A 102 -4.96 3.40 -3.62
CA GLY A 102 -4.45 4.20 -2.52
C GLY A 102 -4.77 3.60 -1.16
N GLY A 103 -3.97 3.92 -0.15
CA GLY A 103 -4.16 3.45 1.23
C GLY A 103 -5.44 4.01 1.87
N GLY A 104 -6.04 3.25 2.76
CA GLY A 104 -7.22 3.64 3.55
C GLY A 104 -6.87 4.60 4.68
N GLN A 105 -7.64 5.64 4.86
CA GLN A 105 -7.42 6.69 5.86
C GLN A 105 -7.49 6.18 7.30
N GLY A 106 -6.59 6.68 8.17
CA GLY A 106 -6.71 6.52 9.62
C GLY A 106 -7.81 7.41 10.18
N ARG A 107 -8.52 6.93 11.21
CA ARG A 107 -9.63 7.69 11.83
C ARG A 107 -9.16 8.66 12.90
N GLY A 108 -9.76 9.84 12.89
CA GLY A 108 -9.55 10.85 13.91
C GLY A 108 -10.27 10.56 15.22
N ASN A 109 -11.31 9.72 15.22
CA ASN A 109 -12.04 9.33 16.41
C ASN A 109 -11.92 7.82 16.68
N PRO A 110 -11.60 7.41 17.92
CA PRO A 110 -11.64 6.01 18.30
C PRO A 110 -13.06 5.44 18.24
N GLY A 111 -13.16 4.16 17.90
CA GLY A 111 -14.42 3.42 17.78
C GLY A 111 -15.10 3.51 16.41
N VAL A 112 -14.52 4.23 15.45
CA VAL A 112 -14.98 4.23 14.05
C VAL A 112 -14.00 3.40 13.20
N ALA A 113 -14.53 2.63 12.24
CA ALA A 113 -13.72 1.82 11.34
C ALA A 113 -12.83 2.72 10.47
N GLY A 114 -11.57 2.33 10.29
CA GLY A 114 -10.63 2.96 9.37
C GLY A 114 -11.12 2.90 7.92
N GLY A 115 -10.53 3.68 7.04
CA GLY A 115 -10.87 3.66 5.63
C GLY A 115 -10.36 2.38 4.95
N SER A 116 -11.10 1.88 3.95
CA SER A 116 -10.65 0.80 3.08
C SER A 116 -9.73 1.35 1.99
N GLY A 117 -8.79 0.52 1.51
CA GLY A 117 -7.83 0.93 0.47
C GLY A 117 -6.98 -0.24 -0.01
N GLY A 118 -5.84 0.07 -0.60
CA GLY A 118 -4.81 -0.91 -0.92
C GLY A 118 -4.39 -1.69 0.32
N SER A 119 -4.13 -0.99 1.43
CA SER A 119 -4.16 -1.51 2.80
C SER A 119 -5.14 -0.67 3.62
N GLY A 120 -5.76 -1.25 4.63
CA GLY A 120 -6.75 -0.57 5.48
C GLY A 120 -6.12 0.41 6.46
N GLY A 121 -6.81 1.49 6.79
CA GLY A 121 -6.44 2.41 7.84
C GLY A 121 -6.73 1.86 9.25
N GLY A 122 -6.06 2.38 10.26
CA GLY A 122 -6.31 2.07 11.66
C GLY A 122 -7.71 2.48 12.12
N GLY A 123 -8.34 1.67 12.94
CA GLY A 123 -9.74 1.72 13.28
C GLY A 123 -10.54 0.58 12.61
N ALA A 124 -9.90 -0.55 12.32
CA ALA A 124 -10.45 -1.74 11.67
C ALA A 124 -10.88 -1.54 10.20
N GLY A 125 -10.09 -0.78 9.43
CA GLY A 125 -10.27 -0.67 7.99
C GLY A 125 -9.84 -1.93 7.23
N GLU A 126 -10.56 -2.27 6.17
CA GLU A 126 -10.25 -3.41 5.34
C GLU A 126 -9.17 -3.10 4.29
N GLY A 127 -8.26 -4.05 4.05
CA GLY A 127 -7.31 -4.02 2.95
C GLY A 127 -7.97 -4.36 1.61
N GLY A 128 -7.39 -3.88 0.52
CA GLY A 128 -7.79 -4.29 -0.82
C GLY A 128 -7.31 -5.71 -1.13
N THR A 129 -8.10 -6.46 -1.90
CA THR A 129 -7.76 -7.81 -2.34
C THR A 129 -6.42 -7.83 -3.08
N ALA A 130 -5.50 -8.70 -2.65
CA ALA A 130 -4.17 -8.94 -3.23
C ALA A 130 -3.29 -7.68 -3.38
N GLN A 131 -3.52 -6.64 -2.60
CA GLN A 131 -2.75 -5.40 -2.64
C GLN A 131 -2.21 -4.95 -1.27
N GLY A 132 -2.74 -5.50 -0.17
CA GLY A 132 -2.35 -5.16 1.20
C GLY A 132 -3.20 -5.88 2.22
N THR A 133 -3.09 -5.46 3.47
CA THR A 133 -3.71 -6.09 4.62
C THR A 133 -4.58 -5.10 5.41
N ASN A 134 -5.36 -5.62 6.36
CA ASN A 134 -6.26 -4.81 7.18
C ASN A 134 -5.51 -3.91 8.16
N GLY A 135 -6.11 -2.78 8.50
CA GLY A 135 -5.70 -1.99 9.67
C GLY A 135 -6.12 -2.67 10.97
N GLY A 136 -5.44 -2.32 12.06
CA GLY A 136 -5.79 -2.75 13.40
C GLY A 136 -7.02 -2.02 13.95
N ALA A 137 -7.74 -2.66 14.86
CA ALA A 137 -8.90 -2.09 15.51
C ALA A 137 -8.50 -0.98 16.51
N ALA A 138 -9.30 0.08 16.55
CA ALA A 138 -9.20 1.04 17.64
C ALA A 138 -9.80 0.46 18.92
N ARG A 139 -9.16 0.75 20.05
CA ARG A 139 -9.69 0.42 21.36
C ARG A 139 -10.61 1.53 21.85
N VAL A 140 -11.82 1.17 22.28
CA VAL A 140 -12.81 2.11 22.83
C VAL A 140 -12.69 2.24 24.36
N ALA A 141 -13.52 3.11 24.95
CA ALA A 141 -13.55 3.35 26.40
C ALA A 141 -13.46 2.08 27.27
N PRO A 142 -12.85 2.15 28.50
CA PRO A 142 -12.32 3.38 29.13
C PRO A 142 -10.90 3.78 28.67
N ASN A 143 -10.14 2.85 28.08
CA ASN A 143 -8.73 3.03 27.71
C ASN A 143 -8.57 3.12 26.19
N GLN A 144 -8.97 4.24 25.61
CA GLN A 144 -8.98 4.44 24.17
C GLN A 144 -7.56 4.47 23.58
N ALA A 145 -7.37 3.78 22.42
CA ALA A 145 -6.13 3.81 21.63
C ALA A 145 -6.46 3.62 20.16
N GLY A 146 -5.73 4.26 19.26
CA GLY A 146 -5.84 4.06 17.82
C GLY A 146 -5.27 2.71 17.39
N GLY A 147 -5.84 2.09 16.36
CA GLY A 147 -5.22 0.94 15.69
C GLY A 147 -4.17 1.40 14.68
N GLY A 148 -3.18 0.57 14.40
CA GLY A 148 -2.19 0.80 13.33
C GLY A 148 -2.79 0.57 11.94
N GLY A 149 -2.27 1.24 10.93
CA GLY A 149 -2.63 0.99 9.53
C GLY A 149 -2.04 -0.32 9.01
N GLY A 150 -2.73 -0.99 8.08
CA GLY A 150 -2.24 -2.20 7.42
C GLY A 150 -1.04 -1.91 6.51
N GLY A 151 -0.12 -2.85 6.40
CA GLY A 151 0.97 -2.85 5.44
C GLY A 151 0.69 -3.78 4.25
N ALA A 152 1.67 -3.94 3.36
CA ALA A 152 1.51 -4.83 2.22
C ALA A 152 1.46 -6.31 2.62
N THR A 153 2.19 -6.73 3.66
CA THR A 153 2.33 -8.13 4.05
C THR A 153 1.80 -8.45 5.43
N VAL A 154 1.72 -7.48 6.33
CA VAL A 154 1.28 -7.67 7.72
C VAL A 154 0.21 -6.64 8.07
N ALA A 155 -0.85 -7.09 8.71
CA ALA A 155 -1.92 -6.22 9.22
C ALA A 155 -1.39 -5.26 10.29
N GLY A 156 -2.04 -4.10 10.43
CA GLY A 156 -1.81 -3.22 11.56
C GLY A 156 -2.25 -3.87 12.87
N GLN A 157 -1.60 -3.51 13.95
CA GLN A 157 -1.94 -4.00 15.29
C GLN A 157 -3.09 -3.20 15.88
N ASP A 158 -3.88 -3.88 16.69
CA ASP A 158 -4.93 -3.23 17.46
C ASP A 158 -4.33 -2.26 18.49
N GLY A 159 -5.11 -1.24 18.84
CA GLY A 159 -4.77 -0.36 19.95
C GLY A 159 -4.62 -1.13 21.25
N GLN A 160 -3.53 -0.89 21.96
CA GLN A 160 -3.17 -1.62 23.20
C GLN A 160 -3.64 -0.86 24.45
N ASN A 161 -3.67 -1.56 25.59
CA ASN A 161 -3.99 -0.98 26.91
C ASN A 161 -2.71 -0.73 27.71
N PRO A 162 -2.59 0.37 28.46
CA PRO A 162 -3.40 1.58 28.43
C PRO A 162 -2.82 2.64 27.48
N TYR A 163 -3.67 3.21 26.61
CA TYR A 163 -3.36 4.38 25.75
C TYR A 163 -2.19 4.22 24.75
N THR A 164 -1.80 2.97 24.43
CA THR A 164 -0.74 2.71 23.45
C THR A 164 -1.37 2.43 22.08
N GLY A 165 -0.99 3.22 21.06
CA GLY A 165 -1.41 2.99 19.67
C GLY A 165 -0.93 1.65 19.15
N GLY A 166 -1.68 1.05 18.22
CA GLY A 166 -1.27 -0.15 17.49
C GLY A 166 -0.13 0.17 16.53
N ALA A 167 0.88 -0.70 16.42
CA ALA A 167 1.93 -0.55 15.42
C ALA A 167 1.39 -0.76 13.99
N GLY A 168 1.98 -0.05 13.04
CA GLY A 168 1.69 -0.24 11.61
C GLY A 168 2.17 -1.59 11.10
N GLY A 169 1.48 -2.11 10.08
CA GLY A 169 1.80 -3.37 9.43
C GLY A 169 3.06 -3.29 8.55
N ALA A 170 3.77 -4.40 8.40
CA ALA A 170 4.98 -4.45 7.59
C ALA A 170 4.70 -4.35 6.09
N GLY A 171 5.61 -3.71 5.38
CA GLY A 171 5.64 -3.65 3.91
C GLY A 171 6.23 -4.90 3.27
N ALA A 172 6.24 -4.91 1.94
CA ALA A 172 6.86 -5.95 1.13
C ALA A 172 8.28 -5.55 0.73
N THR A 173 9.23 -6.47 0.87
CA THR A 173 10.64 -6.25 0.47
C THR A 173 10.89 -6.85 -0.91
N SER A 174 11.46 -6.04 -1.80
CA SER A 174 11.89 -6.45 -3.14
C SER A 174 13.21 -5.80 -3.51
N SER A 175 14.02 -6.50 -4.30
CA SER A 175 15.29 -6.01 -4.85
C SER A 175 15.17 -5.58 -6.31
N ILE A 176 13.99 -5.27 -6.82
CA ILE A 176 13.76 -4.87 -8.22
C ILE A 176 14.65 -3.71 -8.68
N ASN A 177 15.06 -2.84 -7.78
CA ASN A 177 15.97 -1.72 -8.03
C ASN A 177 17.44 -2.02 -7.69
N GLY A 178 17.80 -3.31 -7.53
CA GLY A 178 19.16 -3.77 -7.20
C GLY A 178 19.45 -3.86 -5.69
N THR A 179 18.63 -3.25 -4.84
CA THR A 179 18.82 -3.25 -3.37
C THR A 179 17.56 -3.72 -2.66
N PRO A 180 17.65 -4.64 -1.67
CA PRO A 180 16.50 -5.05 -0.87
C PRO A 180 15.87 -3.83 -0.18
N THR A 181 14.65 -3.48 -0.57
CA THR A 181 13.94 -2.30 -0.04
C THR A 181 12.52 -2.67 0.32
N ALA A 182 12.14 -2.44 1.58
CA ALA A 182 10.75 -2.58 2.03
C ALA A 182 9.92 -1.35 1.60
N ARG A 183 8.72 -1.60 1.09
CA ARG A 183 7.77 -0.57 0.63
C ARG A 183 6.36 -0.92 1.09
N ALA A 184 5.50 0.08 1.14
CA ALA A 184 4.10 -0.07 1.54
C ALA A 184 3.94 -0.60 2.97
N GLY A 185 4.66 0.00 3.93
CA GLY A 185 4.40 -0.17 5.37
C GLY A 185 3.25 0.72 5.83
N GLY A 186 2.45 0.25 6.77
CA GLY A 186 1.39 1.02 7.42
C GLY A 186 1.92 1.99 8.48
N GLY A 187 1.17 3.05 8.78
CA GLY A 187 1.45 3.97 9.89
C GLY A 187 0.99 3.38 11.24
N GLY A 188 1.74 3.69 12.32
CA GLY A 188 1.38 3.37 13.71
C GLY A 188 0.71 4.54 14.42
#